data_305679d04e45b7aea5f93683f0451c4d
#
_entry.id   305679d04e45b7aea5f93683f0451c4d
#
_cell.length_a   1.000
_cell.length_b   1.000
_cell.length_c   1.000
_cell.angle_alpha   90.00
_cell.angle_beta   90.00
_cell.angle_gamma   90.00
#
_symmetry.space_group_name_H-M   'P 1'
#
loop_
_entity.id
_entity.type
_entity.pdbx_description
1 polymer ?
#
loop_
_entity_poly.entity_id
_entity_poly.type
_entity_poly.pdbx_seq_one_letter_code
_entity_poly.pdbx_strand_id
1 'polypeptide(L)'
;MQLARFLNKIFKKGGFILVDANSKEYIIGEPKNNSIKLKILNKNLHYKLLFHPDLYFGEAYTDGEIIIENGSLTDFLDLALMNIGRGELNFFSYLINRLRGSYRYLTNFNFIKKSKMNVSHHYDIKDDLYDLFLDSKRQYSCAYFKNENDSLEIAQNNKIQHIIKKLNIKPNQKVLDIGCGWGS
;
A
#
# COMPACT_ATOMS: atom_id res chain seq x y z
N MET A 1 -19.25 6.13 18.91
CA MET A 1 -18.12 5.18 18.69
C MET A 1 -16.80 5.92 18.85
N GLN A 2 -15.75 5.28 19.41
CA GLN A 2 -14.44 5.94 19.63
C GLN A 2 -13.77 6.34 18.31
N LEU A 3 -13.81 5.48 17.29
CA LEU A 3 -13.29 5.77 15.97
C LEU A 3 -13.94 7.03 15.36
N ALA A 4 -15.27 7.17 15.45
CA ALA A 4 -15.96 8.35 14.93
C ALA A 4 -15.52 9.65 15.64
N ARG A 5 -15.32 9.60 16.96
CA ARG A 5 -14.79 10.76 17.72
C ARG A 5 -13.36 11.12 17.30
N PHE A 6 -12.55 10.11 17.03
CA PHE A 6 -11.17 10.30 16.56
C PHE A 6 -11.15 10.89 15.15
N LEU A 7 -11.93 10.34 14.22
CA LEU A 7 -12.02 10.83 12.85
C LEU A 7 -12.52 12.27 12.78
N ASN A 8 -13.50 12.66 13.61
CA ASN A 8 -13.97 14.04 13.68
C ASN A 8 -12.91 15.06 14.16
N LYS A 9 -11.85 14.59 14.83
CA LYS A 9 -10.70 15.46 15.15
C LYS A 9 -9.78 15.67 13.97
N ILE A 10 -9.73 14.71 13.03
CA ILE A 10 -8.85 14.73 11.86
C ILE A 10 -9.53 15.43 10.68
N PHE A 11 -10.78 15.06 10.38
CA PHE A 11 -11.51 15.58 9.22
C PHE A 11 -12.05 16.99 9.51
N LYS A 12 -11.36 18.01 8.97
CA LYS A 12 -11.71 19.43 9.09
C LYS A 12 -12.18 20.04 7.76
N LYS A 13 -11.86 19.37 6.64
CA LYS A 13 -12.24 19.80 5.29
C LYS A 13 -13.12 18.74 4.66
N GLY A 14 -14.38 19.08 4.43
CA GLY A 14 -15.37 18.13 3.94
C GLY A 14 -15.72 17.06 4.99
N GLY A 15 -16.32 15.97 4.55
CA GLY A 15 -16.73 14.91 5.45
C GLY A 15 -17.40 13.74 4.75
N PHE A 16 -17.74 12.73 5.54
CA PHE A 16 -18.39 11.52 5.07
C PHE A 16 -19.27 10.92 6.17
N ILE A 17 -20.10 9.95 5.81
CA ILE A 17 -20.93 9.21 6.76
C ILE A 17 -20.25 7.87 7.04
N LEU A 18 -19.93 7.61 8.31
CA LEU A 18 -19.42 6.31 8.76
C LEU A 18 -20.57 5.48 9.29
N VAL A 19 -20.76 4.27 8.77
CA VAL A 19 -21.77 3.32 9.22
C VAL A 19 -21.06 2.16 9.93
N ASP A 20 -21.43 1.90 11.17
CA ASP A 20 -20.84 0.78 11.92
C ASP A 20 -21.52 -0.56 11.65
N ALA A 21 -20.95 -1.64 12.15
CA ALA A 21 -21.46 -3.00 11.98
C ALA A 21 -22.88 -3.25 12.57
N ASN A 22 -23.43 -2.29 13.32
CA ASN A 22 -24.81 -2.32 13.81
C ASN A 22 -25.72 -1.37 12.99
N SER A 23 -25.26 -0.94 11.81
CA SER A 23 -25.97 0.01 10.93
C SER A 23 -26.19 1.40 11.54
N LYS A 24 -25.43 1.76 12.57
CA LYS A 24 -25.51 3.08 13.17
C LYS A 24 -24.65 4.06 12.38
N GLU A 25 -25.26 5.17 11.97
CA GLU A 25 -24.57 6.23 11.22
C GLU A 25 -23.91 7.26 12.15
N TYR A 26 -22.72 7.70 11.76
CA TYR A 26 -21.94 8.76 12.42
C TYR A 26 -21.49 9.75 11.36
N ILE A 27 -21.77 11.02 11.58
CA ILE A 27 -21.33 12.10 10.73
C ILE A 27 -19.85 12.41 11.08
N ILE A 28 -18.99 12.41 10.08
CA ILE A 28 -17.57 12.73 10.20
C ILE A 28 -17.27 13.99 9.40
N GLY A 29 -16.76 15.02 10.06
CA GLY A 29 -16.51 16.34 9.46
C GLY A 29 -17.81 17.02 9.02
N GLU A 30 -17.78 17.69 7.87
CA GLU A 30 -18.90 18.41 7.27
C GLU A 30 -19.28 17.80 5.91
N PRO A 31 -20.03 16.69 5.89
CA PRO A 31 -20.44 16.04 4.65
C PRO A 31 -21.45 16.91 3.88
N LYS A 32 -21.32 16.94 2.56
CA LYS A 32 -22.29 17.57 1.66
C LYS A 32 -23.42 16.57 1.35
N ASN A 33 -24.50 17.08 0.71
CA ASN A 33 -25.54 16.19 0.17
C ASN A 33 -24.92 15.15 -0.77
N ASN A 34 -25.33 13.89 -0.63
CA ASN A 34 -24.80 12.74 -1.36
C ASN A 34 -23.30 12.45 -1.08
N SER A 35 -22.88 12.66 0.15
CA SER A 35 -21.50 12.36 0.57
C SER A 35 -21.22 10.87 0.60
N ILE A 36 -19.94 10.53 0.52
CA ILE A 36 -19.43 9.16 0.65
C ILE A 36 -19.95 8.54 1.94
N LYS A 37 -20.41 7.29 1.85
CA LYS A 37 -20.72 6.45 2.99
C LYS A 37 -19.68 5.34 3.10
N LEU A 38 -19.00 5.26 4.24
CA LEU A 38 -18.06 4.20 4.57
C LEU A 38 -18.73 3.23 5.54
N LYS A 39 -19.03 2.01 5.11
CA LYS A 39 -19.62 0.96 5.95
C LYS A 39 -18.53 0.03 6.48
N ILE A 40 -18.56 -0.22 7.78
CA ILE A 40 -17.71 -1.20 8.47
C ILE A 40 -18.63 -2.39 8.84
N LEU A 41 -18.35 -3.57 8.28
CA LEU A 41 -19.16 -4.76 8.51
C LEU A 41 -18.72 -5.55 9.74
N ASN A 42 -17.44 -5.47 10.12
CA ASN A 42 -16.87 -6.20 11.25
C ASN A 42 -16.80 -5.32 12.50
N LYS A 43 -17.41 -5.81 13.63
CA LYS A 43 -17.44 -5.08 14.90
C LYS A 43 -16.04 -4.77 15.48
N ASN A 44 -15.08 -5.63 15.24
CA ASN A 44 -13.72 -5.45 15.79
C ASN A 44 -12.84 -4.52 14.94
N LEU A 45 -13.25 -4.25 13.69
CA LEU A 45 -12.45 -3.48 12.75
C LEU A 45 -12.25 -2.03 13.21
N HIS A 46 -13.21 -1.44 13.92
CA HIS A 46 -13.07 -0.07 14.41
C HIS A 46 -11.91 0.12 15.41
N TYR A 47 -11.56 -0.89 16.19
CA TYR A 47 -10.37 -0.83 17.06
C TYR A 47 -9.08 -0.98 16.23
N LYS A 48 -9.07 -1.90 15.26
CA LYS A 48 -7.93 -2.09 14.36
C LYS A 48 -7.63 -0.80 13.58
N LEU A 49 -8.66 -0.17 13.03
CA LEU A 49 -8.55 1.11 12.32
C LEU A 49 -8.12 2.28 13.22
N LEU A 50 -8.46 2.26 14.50
CA LEU A 50 -8.04 3.29 15.44
C LEU A 50 -6.53 3.24 15.71
N PHE A 51 -5.95 2.02 15.80
CA PHE A 51 -4.56 1.83 16.17
C PHE A 51 -3.63 1.65 14.97
N HIS A 52 -4.07 1.04 13.89
CA HIS A 52 -3.27 0.75 12.69
C HIS A 52 -4.07 0.95 11.39
N PRO A 53 -4.53 2.18 11.09
CA PRO A 53 -5.35 2.46 9.91
C PRO A 53 -4.64 2.15 8.60
N ASP A 54 -3.33 2.40 8.53
CA ASP A 54 -2.45 2.18 7.40
C ASP A 54 -2.41 0.72 6.91
N LEU A 55 -2.54 -0.24 7.82
CA LEU A 55 -2.59 -1.65 7.50
C LEU A 55 -4.04 -2.12 7.29
N TYR A 56 -4.85 -1.94 8.33
CA TYR A 56 -6.17 -2.58 8.36
C TYR A 56 -7.21 -1.94 7.44
N PHE A 57 -7.00 -0.71 6.96
CA PHE A 57 -7.91 -0.14 5.98
C PHE A 57 -7.79 -0.87 4.63
N GLY A 58 -6.55 -1.09 4.15
CA GLY A 58 -6.29 -1.79 2.91
C GLY A 58 -6.75 -3.26 2.95
N GLU A 59 -6.37 -3.99 4.02
CA GLU A 59 -6.79 -5.37 4.23
C GLU A 59 -8.32 -5.49 4.26
N ALA A 60 -8.98 -4.71 5.11
CA ALA A 60 -10.44 -4.77 5.27
C ALA A 60 -11.22 -4.35 4.02
N TYR A 61 -10.68 -3.43 3.21
CA TYR A 61 -11.27 -3.09 1.92
C TYR A 61 -11.15 -4.25 0.93
N THR A 62 -9.98 -4.89 0.86
CA THR A 62 -9.72 -6.05 -0.01
C THR A 62 -10.58 -7.25 0.39
N ASP A 63 -10.73 -7.49 1.69
CA ASP A 63 -11.54 -8.58 2.24
C ASP A 63 -13.07 -8.30 2.19
N GLY A 64 -13.48 -7.10 1.74
CA GLY A 64 -14.87 -6.70 1.67
C GLY A 64 -15.50 -6.37 3.04
N GLU A 65 -14.69 -6.20 4.10
CA GLU A 65 -15.17 -5.75 5.42
C GLU A 65 -15.46 -4.24 5.50
N ILE A 66 -14.92 -3.48 4.52
CA ILE A 66 -15.24 -2.07 4.28
C ILE A 66 -15.90 -1.92 2.93
N ILE A 67 -17.05 -1.27 2.90
CA ILE A 67 -17.78 -0.93 1.69
C ILE A 67 -17.86 0.59 1.57
N ILE A 68 -17.60 1.10 0.36
CA ILE A 68 -17.74 2.53 0.03
C ILE A 68 -18.98 2.69 -0.84
N GLU A 69 -19.90 3.54 -0.41
CA GLU A 69 -21.12 3.91 -1.12
C GLU A 69 -21.13 5.41 -1.43
N ASN A 70 -21.85 5.81 -2.46
CA ASN A 70 -21.97 7.19 -2.93
C ASN A 70 -20.63 7.84 -3.29
N GLY A 71 -19.71 7.05 -3.85
CA GLY A 71 -18.40 7.47 -4.29
C GLY A 71 -17.48 6.29 -4.55
N SER A 72 -16.26 6.57 -4.97
CA SER A 72 -15.22 5.58 -5.22
C SER A 72 -14.20 5.52 -4.07
N LEU A 73 -13.35 4.50 -4.09
CA LEU A 73 -12.18 4.42 -3.20
C LEU A 73 -11.27 5.64 -3.37
N THR A 74 -11.08 6.08 -4.61
CA THR A 74 -10.26 7.26 -4.92
C THR A 74 -10.82 8.52 -4.27
N ASP A 75 -12.14 8.75 -4.37
CA ASP A 75 -12.78 9.91 -3.75
C ASP A 75 -12.60 9.91 -2.22
N PHE A 76 -12.71 8.73 -1.59
CA PHE A 76 -12.47 8.61 -0.15
C PHE A 76 -11.01 8.86 0.22
N LEU A 77 -10.06 8.32 -0.56
CA LEU A 77 -8.63 8.54 -0.32
C LEU A 77 -8.23 10.01 -0.51
N ASP A 78 -8.76 10.68 -1.53
CA ASP A 78 -8.52 12.11 -1.75
C ASP A 78 -9.04 12.94 -0.57
N LEU A 79 -10.27 12.65 -0.09
CA LEU A 79 -10.83 13.28 1.09
C LEU A 79 -9.96 13.03 2.33
N ALA A 80 -9.47 11.81 2.53
CA ALA A 80 -8.62 11.45 3.65
C ALA A 80 -7.27 12.18 3.57
N LEU A 81 -6.62 12.18 2.40
CA LEU A 81 -5.32 12.84 2.19
C LEU A 81 -5.40 14.36 2.35
N MET A 82 -6.51 15.00 1.96
CA MET A 82 -6.72 16.43 2.22
C MET A 82 -6.76 16.76 3.71
N ASN A 83 -7.13 15.82 4.56
CA ASN A 83 -7.29 16.00 6.01
C ASN A 83 -6.11 15.46 6.84
N ILE A 84 -5.44 14.42 6.38
CA ILE A 84 -4.23 13.85 7.02
C ILE A 84 -3.00 14.71 6.71
N GLY A 85 -3.17 15.81 6.03
CA GLY A 85 -2.24 16.74 5.45
C GLY A 85 -0.90 16.98 6.15
N ARG A 86 0.02 17.40 5.37
CA ARG A 86 1.44 17.65 5.66
C ARG A 86 1.65 18.53 6.90
N GLY A 87 1.81 17.94 8.07
CA GLY A 87 2.52 18.60 9.16
C GLY A 87 1.73 19.03 10.40
N GLU A 88 0.43 18.92 10.48
CA GLU A 88 -0.31 19.16 11.75
C GLU A 88 -0.56 17.84 12.51
N LEU A 89 0.50 17.11 12.78
CA LEU A 89 0.45 16.03 13.76
C LEU A 89 0.36 16.64 15.14
N ASN A 90 -0.83 16.63 15.75
CA ASN A 90 -1.00 16.93 17.16
C ASN A 90 0.01 16.11 17.98
N PHE A 91 0.51 16.69 19.11
CA PHE A 91 1.45 16.04 20.03
C PHE A 91 1.12 14.57 20.32
N PHE A 92 -0.15 14.22 20.36
CA PHE A 92 -0.63 12.85 20.58
C PHE A 92 -0.32 11.92 19.40
N SER A 93 -0.47 12.38 18.15
CA SER A 93 -0.08 11.64 16.94
C SER A 93 1.44 11.47 16.87
N TYR A 94 2.19 12.47 17.29
CA TYR A 94 3.65 12.40 17.40
C TYR A 94 4.07 11.34 18.44
N LEU A 95 3.43 11.31 19.60
CA LEU A 95 3.72 10.33 20.65
C LEU A 95 3.37 8.91 20.23
N ILE A 96 2.22 8.71 19.57
CA ILE A 96 1.83 7.41 19.00
C ILE A 96 2.84 6.98 17.93
N ASN A 97 3.23 7.86 17.02
CA ASN A 97 4.20 7.54 15.98
C ASN A 97 5.58 7.21 16.56
N ARG A 98 5.98 7.89 17.63
CA ARG A 98 7.23 7.60 18.35
C ARG A 98 7.20 6.25 19.05
N LEU A 99 6.10 5.91 19.71
CA LEU A 99 5.90 4.58 20.33
C LEU A 99 5.83 3.48 19.26
N ARG A 100 5.14 3.72 18.14
CA ARG A 100 5.12 2.83 16.98
C ARG A 100 6.53 2.66 16.37
N GLY A 101 7.30 3.74 16.27
CA GLY A 101 8.68 3.69 15.79
C GLY A 101 9.56 2.80 16.65
N SER A 102 9.47 2.93 17.97
CA SER A 102 10.20 2.09 18.93
C SER A 102 9.75 0.62 18.86
N TYR A 103 8.45 0.37 18.77
CA TYR A 103 7.90 -0.97 18.59
C TYR A 103 8.33 -1.59 17.25
N ARG A 104 8.29 -0.82 16.15
CA ARG A 104 8.78 -1.27 14.82
C ARG A 104 10.26 -1.61 14.86
N TYR A 105 11.08 -0.83 15.58
CA TYR A 105 12.50 -1.15 15.74
C TYR A 105 12.71 -2.50 16.42
N LEU A 106 11.91 -2.82 17.44
CA LEU A 106 11.97 -4.11 18.14
C LEU A 106 11.41 -5.27 17.30
N THR A 107 10.37 -5.02 16.49
CA THR A 107 9.71 -6.05 15.66
C THR A 107 10.39 -6.27 14.30
N ASN A 108 11.15 -5.28 13.82
CA ASN A 108 11.90 -5.37 12.58
C ASN A 108 13.23 -6.16 12.70
N PHE A 109 13.51 -6.75 13.87
CA PHE A 109 14.58 -7.72 13.98
C PHE A 109 14.28 -8.91 13.06
N ASN A 110 14.94 -8.87 11.90
CA ASN A 110 14.70 -9.83 10.84
C ASN A 110 15.65 -11.03 11.01
N PHE A 111 15.25 -11.99 11.86
CA PHE A 111 15.99 -13.24 11.97
C PHE A 111 16.05 -13.93 10.59
N ILE A 112 17.17 -14.53 10.22
CA ILE A 112 17.42 -15.19 8.91
C ILE A 112 16.28 -16.15 8.55
N LYS A 113 15.73 -16.89 9.52
CA LYS A 113 14.60 -17.81 9.33
C LYS A 113 13.30 -17.06 8.94
N LYS A 114 13.03 -15.92 9.57
CA LYS A 114 11.85 -15.09 9.28
C LYS A 114 12.00 -14.37 7.93
N SER A 115 13.21 -13.96 7.59
CA SER A 115 13.54 -13.38 6.29
C SER A 115 13.26 -14.36 5.14
N LYS A 116 13.68 -15.62 5.26
CA LYS A 116 13.39 -16.65 4.27
C LYS A 116 11.88 -16.88 4.10
N MET A 117 11.12 -16.95 5.20
CA MET A 117 9.67 -17.12 5.15
C MET A 117 8.97 -15.91 4.50
N ASN A 118 9.42 -14.68 4.79
CA ASN A 118 8.84 -13.47 4.19
C ASN A 118 9.13 -13.39 2.69
N VAL A 119 10.34 -13.77 2.25
CA VAL A 119 10.69 -13.84 0.83
C VAL A 119 9.87 -14.91 0.11
N SER A 120 9.77 -16.12 0.69
CA SER A 120 8.92 -17.19 0.16
C SER A 120 7.48 -16.70 0.00
N HIS A 121 6.89 -16.11 1.05
CA HIS A 121 5.52 -15.61 0.99
C HIS A 121 5.30 -14.52 -0.09
N HIS A 122 6.31 -13.69 -0.36
CA HIS A 122 6.22 -12.67 -1.41
C HIS A 122 6.25 -13.28 -2.82
N TYR A 123 6.96 -14.39 -3.02
CA TYR A 123 7.07 -15.08 -4.31
C TYR A 123 6.14 -16.28 -4.46
N ASP A 124 5.47 -16.73 -3.38
CA ASP A 124 4.46 -17.82 -3.39
C ASP A 124 3.10 -17.38 -3.98
N ILE A 125 3.01 -16.13 -4.45
CA ILE A 125 1.90 -15.68 -5.29
C ILE A 125 1.95 -16.51 -6.57
N LYS A 126 0.80 -17.08 -6.99
CA LYS A 126 0.71 -17.92 -8.17
C LYS A 126 1.35 -17.25 -9.39
N ASP A 127 2.14 -18.00 -10.12
CA ASP A 127 2.83 -17.56 -11.35
C ASP A 127 1.88 -16.88 -12.33
N ASP A 128 0.64 -17.34 -12.42
CA ASP A 128 -0.41 -16.77 -13.26
C ASP A 128 -0.62 -15.26 -13.05
N LEU A 129 -0.44 -14.75 -11.82
CA LEU A 129 -0.56 -13.32 -11.57
C LEU A 129 0.60 -12.54 -12.22
N TYR A 130 1.81 -13.07 -12.15
CA TYR A 130 2.98 -12.41 -12.75
C TYR A 130 2.91 -12.40 -14.27
N ASP A 131 2.37 -13.46 -14.87
CA ASP A 131 2.17 -13.56 -16.31
C ASP A 131 1.16 -12.55 -16.87
N LEU A 132 0.30 -11.97 -16.01
CA LEU A 132 -0.65 -10.94 -16.42
C LEU A 132 -0.02 -9.56 -16.68
N PHE A 133 1.13 -9.26 -16.06
CA PHE A 133 1.69 -7.90 -16.12
C PHE A 133 3.21 -7.84 -16.37
N LEU A 134 3.93 -8.96 -16.29
CA LEU A 134 5.36 -8.99 -16.60
C LEU A 134 5.59 -9.39 -18.06
N ASP A 135 6.81 -9.11 -18.53
CA ASP A 135 7.30 -9.62 -19.81
C ASP A 135 7.52 -11.15 -19.77
N SER A 136 7.71 -11.78 -20.93
CA SER A 136 7.91 -13.23 -21.06
C SER A 136 9.10 -13.77 -20.26
N LYS A 137 10.07 -12.93 -19.92
CA LYS A 137 11.23 -13.27 -19.09
C LYS A 137 10.99 -12.98 -17.60
N ARG A 138 9.79 -12.55 -17.21
CA ARG A 138 9.38 -12.22 -15.84
C ARG A 138 10.33 -11.25 -15.13
N GLN A 139 10.77 -10.20 -15.81
CA GLN A 139 11.62 -9.18 -15.22
C GLN A 139 10.80 -8.28 -14.30
N TYR A 140 10.95 -8.45 -12.99
CA TYR A 140 10.19 -7.71 -11.97
C TYR A 140 10.93 -6.44 -11.52
N SER A 141 11.29 -5.62 -12.50
CA SER A 141 11.91 -4.31 -12.28
C SER A 141 11.56 -3.35 -13.43
N CYS A 142 11.73 -2.04 -13.22
CA CYS A 142 11.35 -1.03 -14.20
C CYS A 142 11.98 -1.28 -15.57
N ALA A 143 11.18 -1.21 -16.62
CA ALA A 143 11.62 -1.30 -18.00
C ALA A 143 12.28 0.00 -18.48
N TYR A 144 13.08 -0.06 -19.53
CA TYR A 144 13.72 1.09 -20.15
C TYR A 144 13.10 1.38 -21.53
N PHE A 145 12.10 2.24 -21.54
CA PHE A 145 11.45 2.70 -22.75
C PHE A 145 12.34 3.72 -23.47
N LYS A 146 12.79 3.41 -24.69
CA LYS A 146 13.50 4.35 -25.53
C LYS A 146 12.55 5.23 -26.32
N ASN A 147 11.40 4.68 -26.69
CA ASN A 147 10.31 5.36 -27.37
C ASN A 147 9.02 5.14 -26.59
N GLU A 148 8.10 6.11 -26.64
CA GLU A 148 6.80 6.02 -25.96
C GLU A 148 5.93 4.85 -26.42
N ASN A 149 6.14 4.40 -27.67
CA ASN A 149 5.39 3.31 -28.27
C ASN A 149 6.08 1.93 -28.14
N ASP A 150 7.18 1.83 -27.42
CA ASP A 150 7.82 0.53 -27.17
C ASP A 150 6.87 -0.38 -26.39
N SER A 151 6.77 -1.65 -26.79
CA SER A 151 6.09 -2.65 -25.96
C SER A 151 6.91 -2.95 -24.70
N LEU A 152 6.27 -3.54 -23.68
CA LEU A 152 6.95 -3.96 -22.45
C LEU A 152 8.13 -4.88 -22.75
N GLU A 153 7.97 -5.84 -23.66
CA GLU A 153 9.02 -6.78 -24.09
C GLU A 153 10.23 -6.04 -24.67
N ILE A 154 10.00 -5.05 -25.54
CA ILE A 154 11.06 -4.24 -26.13
C ILE A 154 11.76 -3.41 -25.03
N ALA A 155 11.00 -2.80 -24.16
CA ALA A 155 11.54 -1.93 -23.11
C ALA A 155 12.36 -2.74 -22.07
N GLN A 156 11.92 -3.94 -21.72
CA GLN A 156 12.67 -4.83 -20.83
C GLN A 156 13.96 -5.33 -21.49
N ASN A 157 13.93 -5.69 -22.76
CA ASN A 157 15.14 -6.02 -23.51
C ASN A 157 16.10 -4.83 -23.62
N ASN A 158 15.58 -3.63 -23.86
CA ASN A 158 16.37 -2.39 -23.85
C ASN A 158 17.07 -2.17 -22.49
N LYS A 159 16.39 -2.47 -21.37
CA LYS A 159 16.99 -2.42 -20.03
C LYS A 159 18.17 -3.36 -19.90
N ILE A 160 18.04 -4.62 -20.31
CA ILE A 160 19.12 -5.61 -20.26
C ILE A 160 20.32 -5.09 -21.06
N GLN A 161 20.10 -4.67 -22.32
CA GLN A 161 21.17 -4.15 -23.18
C GLN A 161 21.83 -2.91 -22.55
N HIS A 162 21.07 -2.05 -21.89
CA HIS A 162 21.60 -0.88 -21.23
C HIS A 162 22.51 -1.24 -20.06
N ILE A 163 22.11 -2.22 -19.24
CA ILE A 163 22.88 -2.73 -18.10
C ILE A 163 24.17 -3.39 -18.59
N ILE A 164 24.09 -4.27 -19.60
CA ILE A 164 25.26 -4.95 -20.18
C ILE A 164 26.28 -3.93 -20.70
N LYS A 165 25.82 -2.89 -21.40
CA LYS A 165 26.71 -1.82 -21.87
C LYS A 165 27.41 -1.07 -20.73
N LYS A 166 26.68 -0.79 -19.65
CA LYS A 166 27.25 -0.13 -18.46
C LYS A 166 28.29 -0.98 -17.76
N LEU A 167 28.06 -2.29 -17.64
CA LEU A 167 28.99 -3.21 -17.01
C LEU A 167 30.30 -3.36 -17.79
N ASN A 168 30.31 -3.09 -19.08
CA ASN A 168 31.51 -3.16 -19.94
C ASN A 168 32.30 -4.47 -19.74
N ILE A 169 31.60 -5.58 -19.69
CA ILE A 169 32.14 -6.92 -19.35
C ILE A 169 33.17 -7.33 -20.40
N LYS A 170 34.33 -7.81 -19.95
CA LYS A 170 35.40 -8.34 -20.79
C LYS A 170 35.39 -9.88 -20.77
N PRO A 171 35.96 -10.53 -21.79
CA PRO A 171 36.13 -11.98 -21.79
C PRO A 171 36.78 -12.49 -20.49
N ASN A 172 36.30 -13.62 -20.00
CA ASN A 172 36.76 -14.29 -18.77
C ASN A 172 36.50 -13.57 -17.44
N GLN A 173 35.73 -12.49 -17.44
CA GLN A 173 35.22 -11.89 -16.18
C GLN A 173 34.06 -12.72 -15.61
N LYS A 174 34.04 -12.77 -14.27
CA LYS A 174 32.92 -13.37 -13.53
C LYS A 174 31.98 -12.26 -13.10
N VAL A 175 30.68 -12.49 -13.29
CA VAL A 175 29.63 -11.54 -12.90
C VAL A 175 28.80 -12.18 -11.78
N LEU A 176 28.52 -11.42 -10.74
CA LEU A 176 27.61 -11.81 -9.66
C LEU A 176 26.37 -10.92 -9.73
N ASP A 177 25.20 -11.54 -9.84
CA ASP A 177 23.92 -10.85 -9.68
C ASP A 177 23.37 -11.11 -8.27
N ILE A 178 23.15 -10.02 -7.51
CA ILE A 178 22.60 -10.07 -6.16
C ILE A 178 21.15 -9.62 -6.21
N GLY A 179 20.22 -10.51 -5.85
CA GLY A 179 18.80 -10.25 -5.98
C GLY A 179 18.26 -10.50 -7.39
N CYS A 180 18.77 -11.53 -8.04
CA CYS A 180 18.49 -11.89 -9.43
C CYS A 180 17.01 -12.25 -9.71
N GLY A 181 16.15 -12.42 -8.70
CA GLY A 181 14.77 -12.85 -8.88
C GLY A 181 14.70 -14.23 -9.54
N TRP A 182 14.02 -14.33 -10.70
CA TRP A 182 13.94 -15.57 -11.48
C TRP A 182 15.21 -15.87 -12.31
N GLY A 183 16.19 -14.98 -12.31
CA GLY A 183 17.45 -15.18 -13.02
C GLY A 183 17.37 -15.02 -14.54
N SER A 184 16.46 -14.18 -15.01
CA SER A 184 16.21 -13.94 -16.45
C SER A 184 17.13 -12.90 -17.07
#